data_95f2ee5cb17e6cc0879e806291eb498c
#
_entry.id   95f2ee5cb17e6cc0879e806291eb498c
#
_cell.length_a   1.000
_cell.length_b   1.000
_cell.length_c   1.000
_cell.angle_alpha   90.00
_cell.angle_beta   90.00
_cell.angle_gamma   90.00
#
_symmetry.space_group_name_H-M   'P 1'
#
loop_
_entity.id
_entity.type
_entity.pdbx_description
1 polymer ?
#
loop_
_entity_poly.entity_id
_entity_poly.type
_entity_poly.pdbx_seq_one_letter_code
_entity_poly.pdbx_strand_id
1 'polypeptide(L)'
;MGDVHGHRDVLVRLLRDVGLLDAGEAWTGADARLWLLGDLADRGPDGIDTIDLVRHLEHESGGAVRCLLGNHEALILAAHRFGPEPDSDGASFHDVWKLNGGVDADIAGLTPDRVAWLTALPPIGREGDWLVLHADTTAYLALGGSDEVVARTSASLLADGDASSVDDLLGILSDRMRLGDPDAVDALLAAYGGSRIVHGHTPIASARQVDPTTVTEPLLSSDGRVLNIDHCLFAGGPGFVVRLDEGGPDLPA
;
A
#
# COMPACT_ATOMS: atom_id res chain seq x y z
N MET A 1 5.20 3.88 6.28
CA MET A 1 5.07 4.89 5.20
C MET A 1 3.82 4.57 4.41
N GLY A 2 2.86 5.50 4.32
CA GLY A 2 1.64 5.34 3.53
C GLY A 2 1.88 5.50 2.03
N ASP A 3 0.79 5.69 1.30
CA ASP A 3 0.71 5.72 -0.16
C ASP A 3 1.64 6.78 -0.78
N VAL A 4 2.45 6.39 -1.77
CA VAL A 4 3.51 7.24 -2.36
C VAL A 4 3.08 7.85 -3.69
N HIS A 5 2.37 7.08 -4.51
CA HIS A 5 1.83 7.53 -5.79
C HIS A 5 2.83 8.30 -6.67
N GLY A 6 3.98 7.69 -6.97
CA GLY A 6 4.96 8.29 -7.88
C GLY A 6 5.66 9.54 -7.36
N HIS A 7 5.54 9.89 -6.08
CA HIS A 7 6.26 11.02 -5.47
C HIS A 7 7.60 10.56 -4.86
N ARG A 8 8.47 10.04 -5.72
CA ARG A 8 9.76 9.47 -5.35
C ARG A 8 10.66 10.41 -4.55
N ASP A 9 10.74 11.66 -4.97
CA ASP A 9 11.56 12.68 -4.32
C ASP A 9 11.10 12.97 -2.89
N VAL A 10 9.79 12.97 -2.66
CA VAL A 10 9.21 13.12 -1.32
C VAL A 10 9.51 11.88 -0.47
N LEU A 11 9.36 10.66 -1.01
CA LEU A 11 9.73 9.43 -0.33
C LEU A 11 11.20 9.45 0.12
N VAL A 12 12.12 9.76 -0.79
CA VAL A 12 13.56 9.85 -0.49
C VAL A 12 13.85 10.88 0.58
N ARG A 13 13.25 12.08 0.48
CA ARG A 13 13.38 13.12 1.48
C ARG A 13 12.94 12.67 2.87
N LEU A 14 11.73 12.09 2.96
CA LEU A 14 11.16 11.63 4.23
C LEU A 14 12.00 10.51 4.87
N LEU A 15 12.50 9.56 4.08
CA LEU A 15 13.34 8.48 4.59
C LEU A 15 14.72 8.99 5.04
N ARG A 16 15.29 10.01 4.37
CA ARG A 16 16.50 10.69 4.81
C ARG A 16 16.29 11.48 6.11
N ASP A 17 15.18 12.19 6.22
CA ASP A 17 14.85 13.00 7.40
C ASP A 17 14.77 12.16 8.68
N VAL A 18 14.35 10.88 8.56
CA VAL A 18 14.31 9.93 9.68
C VAL A 18 15.54 9.03 9.77
N GLY A 19 16.57 9.27 8.96
CA GLY A 19 17.86 8.55 9.00
C GLY A 19 17.83 7.13 8.47
N LEU A 20 16.87 6.79 7.60
CA LEU A 20 16.78 5.48 6.95
C LEU A 20 17.53 5.40 5.62
N LEU A 21 17.83 6.55 4.99
CA LEU A 21 18.65 6.66 3.80
C LEU A 21 19.79 7.65 4.00
N ASP A 22 20.93 7.39 3.37
CA ASP A 22 22.02 8.35 3.25
C ASP A 22 21.84 9.31 2.06
N ALA A 23 22.81 10.20 1.84
CA ALA A 23 22.81 11.15 0.72
C ALA A 23 22.86 10.46 -0.65
N GLY A 24 23.38 9.23 -0.74
CA GLY A 24 23.44 8.41 -1.94
C GLY A 24 22.22 7.52 -2.15
N GLU A 25 21.21 7.62 -1.28
CA GLU A 25 19.99 6.78 -1.26
C GLU A 25 20.22 5.33 -0.84
N ALA A 26 21.37 5.03 -0.22
CA ALA A 26 21.64 3.71 0.35
C ALA A 26 20.93 3.53 1.71
N TRP A 27 20.51 2.30 2.00
CA TRP A 27 19.87 1.95 3.25
C TRP A 27 20.81 2.09 4.45
N THR A 28 20.41 2.86 5.45
CA THR A 28 21.17 3.10 6.69
C THR A 28 20.40 2.74 7.96
N GLY A 29 19.25 2.09 7.82
CA GLY A 29 18.35 1.83 8.94
C GLY A 29 18.84 0.83 10.00
N ALA A 30 20.02 0.22 9.83
CA ALA A 30 20.58 -0.78 10.74
C ALA A 30 19.53 -1.85 11.12
N ASP A 31 19.10 -1.91 12.40
CA ASP A 31 18.09 -2.86 12.88
C ASP A 31 16.64 -2.39 12.65
N ALA A 32 16.44 -1.20 12.08
CA ALA A 32 15.10 -0.70 11.77
C ALA A 32 14.43 -1.54 10.67
N ARG A 33 13.11 -1.60 10.73
CA ARG A 33 12.28 -2.19 9.68
C ARG A 33 11.37 -1.14 9.11
N LEU A 34 11.19 -1.14 7.80
CA LEU A 34 10.34 -0.21 7.08
C LEU A 34 9.26 -0.98 6.32
N TRP A 35 8.01 -0.57 6.52
CA TRP A 35 6.89 -1.00 5.70
C TRP A 35 6.39 0.16 4.84
N LEU A 36 6.30 -0.08 3.52
CA LEU A 36 5.51 0.74 2.61
C LEU A 36 4.16 0.04 2.41
N LEU A 37 3.07 0.80 2.49
CA LEU A 37 1.73 0.20 2.52
C LEU A 37 1.11 -0.03 1.14
N GLY A 38 1.91 0.05 0.07
CA GLY A 38 1.46 -0.06 -1.31
C GLY A 38 1.21 1.30 -1.96
N ASP A 39 0.56 1.28 -3.12
CA ASP A 39 0.26 2.44 -3.95
C ASP A 39 1.53 3.27 -4.26
N LEU A 40 2.51 2.61 -4.86
CA LEU A 40 3.80 3.21 -5.23
C LEU A 40 3.72 4.02 -6.51
N ALA A 41 2.91 3.57 -7.47
CA ALA A 41 2.76 4.14 -8.81
C ALA A 41 1.46 4.94 -8.98
N ASP A 42 1.25 5.42 -10.18
CA ASP A 42 0.10 6.23 -10.61
C ASP A 42 0.01 7.62 -9.94
N ARG A 43 -0.78 8.53 -10.55
CA ARG A 43 -1.05 9.91 -10.09
C ARG A 43 0.15 10.84 -10.14
N GLY A 44 1.30 10.41 -9.63
CA GLY A 44 2.55 11.19 -9.64
C GLY A 44 3.45 10.88 -10.83
N PRO A 45 4.54 11.65 -11.01
CA PRO A 45 5.36 11.57 -12.22
C PRO A 45 6.33 10.39 -12.27
N ASP A 46 6.73 9.83 -11.12
CA ASP A 46 7.90 8.94 -11.01
C ASP A 46 7.52 7.55 -10.48
N GLY A 47 6.38 6.96 -10.95
CA GLY A 47 5.88 5.68 -10.46
C GLY A 47 6.87 4.53 -10.63
N ILE A 48 7.43 4.36 -11.84
CA ILE A 48 8.43 3.31 -12.11
C ILE A 48 9.70 3.51 -11.30
N ASP A 49 10.19 4.74 -11.18
CA ASP A 49 11.40 5.03 -10.39
C ASP A 49 11.16 4.82 -8.89
N THR A 50 9.92 5.01 -8.42
CA THR A 50 9.50 4.68 -7.05
C THR A 50 9.51 3.16 -6.83
N ILE A 51 8.95 2.39 -7.76
CA ILE A 51 8.98 0.92 -7.73
C ILE A 51 10.43 0.41 -7.69
N ASP A 52 11.30 0.92 -8.55
CA ASP A 52 12.70 0.49 -8.61
C ASP A 52 13.47 0.86 -7.34
N LEU A 53 13.24 2.03 -6.76
CA LEU A 53 13.82 2.41 -5.48
C LEU A 53 13.41 1.43 -4.37
N VAL A 54 12.12 1.13 -4.24
CA VAL A 54 11.63 0.23 -3.18
C VAL A 54 12.18 -1.19 -3.36
N ARG A 55 12.21 -1.71 -4.59
CA ARG A 55 12.84 -3.00 -4.91
C ARG A 55 14.32 -3.03 -4.55
N HIS A 56 15.04 -1.96 -4.86
CA HIS A 56 16.45 -1.82 -4.52
C HIS A 56 16.66 -1.83 -3.01
N LEU A 57 15.88 -1.04 -2.27
CA LEU A 57 15.96 -0.97 -0.81
C LEU A 57 15.59 -2.29 -0.13
N GLU A 58 14.57 -3.01 -0.63
CA GLU A 58 14.23 -4.35 -0.14
C GLU A 58 15.41 -5.32 -0.26
N HIS A 59 16.07 -5.32 -1.44
CA HIS A 59 17.23 -6.15 -1.69
C HIS A 59 18.43 -5.73 -0.82
N GLU A 60 18.79 -4.46 -0.80
CA GLU A 60 19.94 -3.91 -0.08
C GLU A 60 19.84 -4.10 1.43
N SER A 61 18.62 -3.90 1.98
CA SER A 61 18.35 -4.06 3.41
C SER A 61 18.27 -5.52 3.88
N GLY A 62 18.39 -6.50 2.95
CA GLY A 62 18.18 -7.91 3.27
C GLY A 62 16.76 -8.24 3.75
N GLY A 63 15.76 -7.49 3.26
CA GLY A 63 14.34 -7.67 3.59
C GLY A 63 13.89 -6.92 4.87
N ALA A 64 14.71 -5.98 5.37
CA ALA A 64 14.27 -5.06 6.41
C ALA A 64 13.29 -4.01 5.88
N VAL A 65 13.42 -3.63 4.60
CA VAL A 65 12.40 -2.88 3.85
C VAL A 65 11.42 -3.89 3.24
N ARG A 66 10.12 -3.64 3.38
CA ARG A 66 9.04 -4.45 2.84
C ARG A 66 7.96 -3.55 2.24
N CYS A 67 7.25 -4.05 1.25
CA CYS A 67 6.14 -3.36 0.62
C CYS A 67 4.90 -4.24 0.58
N LEU A 68 3.72 -3.64 0.75
CA LEU A 68 2.45 -4.29 0.51
C LEU A 68 1.99 -4.09 -0.93
N LEU A 69 1.13 -4.99 -1.39
CA LEU A 69 0.35 -4.83 -2.61
C LEU A 69 -0.78 -3.83 -2.35
N GLY A 70 -0.76 -2.69 -3.02
CA GLY A 70 -1.87 -1.75 -3.05
C GLY A 70 -2.85 -2.06 -4.20
N ASN A 71 -4.00 -1.40 -4.19
CA ASN A 71 -4.97 -1.55 -5.27
C ASN A 71 -4.43 -0.96 -6.59
N HIS A 72 -3.57 0.06 -6.55
CA HIS A 72 -2.95 0.61 -7.76
C HIS A 72 -1.96 -0.35 -8.40
N GLU A 73 -1.15 -1.08 -7.63
CA GLU A 73 -0.28 -2.14 -8.16
C GLU A 73 -1.11 -3.27 -8.79
N ALA A 74 -2.19 -3.70 -8.14
CA ALA A 74 -3.06 -4.74 -8.69
C ALA A 74 -3.77 -4.26 -9.97
N LEU A 75 -4.22 -3.01 -9.99
CA LEU A 75 -4.94 -2.42 -11.13
C LEU A 75 -4.03 -2.20 -12.34
N ILE A 76 -2.79 -1.71 -12.16
CA ILE A 76 -1.86 -1.56 -13.28
C ILE A 76 -1.43 -2.93 -13.83
N LEU A 77 -1.27 -3.97 -12.99
CA LEU A 77 -1.03 -5.34 -13.43
C LEU A 77 -2.20 -5.89 -14.24
N ALA A 78 -3.44 -5.66 -13.80
CA ALA A 78 -4.63 -6.05 -14.53
C ALA A 78 -4.73 -5.32 -15.88
N ALA A 79 -4.52 -3.99 -15.90
CA ALA A 79 -4.50 -3.20 -17.12
C ALA A 79 -3.41 -3.66 -18.11
N HIS A 80 -2.21 -3.99 -17.59
CA HIS A 80 -1.11 -4.52 -18.40
C HIS A 80 -1.42 -5.90 -18.98
N ARG A 81 -2.05 -6.79 -18.19
CA ARG A 81 -2.32 -8.17 -18.58
C ARG A 81 -3.51 -8.32 -19.53
N PHE A 82 -4.62 -7.64 -19.24
CA PHE A 82 -5.87 -7.77 -19.99
C PHE A 82 -6.02 -6.71 -21.10
N GLY A 83 -5.25 -5.61 -21.03
CA GLY A 83 -5.25 -4.56 -22.04
C GLY A 83 -6.53 -3.72 -22.07
N PRO A 84 -6.80 -3.07 -23.24
CA PRO A 84 -7.93 -2.17 -23.41
C PRO A 84 -9.23 -2.88 -23.84
N GLU A 85 -9.25 -4.21 -23.90
CA GLU A 85 -10.45 -4.96 -24.29
C GLU A 85 -11.50 -4.85 -23.16
N PRO A 86 -12.73 -4.40 -23.47
CA PRO A 86 -13.78 -4.31 -22.46
C PRO A 86 -14.18 -5.70 -21.92
N ASP A 87 -14.50 -5.77 -20.65
CA ASP A 87 -15.15 -6.91 -20.04
C ASP A 87 -16.65 -6.98 -20.39
N SER A 88 -17.38 -7.91 -19.72
CA SER A 88 -18.82 -8.08 -19.90
C SER A 88 -19.64 -6.84 -19.53
N ASP A 89 -19.12 -5.96 -18.70
CA ASP A 89 -19.78 -4.75 -18.19
C ASP A 89 -19.44 -3.52 -19.02
N GLY A 90 -18.58 -3.66 -20.04
CA GLY A 90 -18.27 -2.64 -21.04
C GLY A 90 -17.15 -1.68 -20.66
N ALA A 91 -16.46 -1.87 -19.52
CA ALA A 91 -15.24 -1.18 -19.14
C ALA A 91 -14.03 -2.11 -19.27
N SER A 92 -12.88 -1.59 -19.65
CA SER A 92 -11.62 -2.34 -19.58
C SER A 92 -10.87 -2.02 -18.27
N PHE A 93 -10.00 -2.93 -17.80
CA PHE A 93 -9.08 -2.62 -16.71
C PHE A 93 -8.20 -1.41 -17.02
N HIS A 94 -7.84 -1.23 -18.29
CA HIS A 94 -7.09 -0.07 -18.73
C HIS A 94 -7.88 1.24 -18.55
N ASP A 95 -9.18 1.26 -18.89
CA ASP A 95 -10.02 2.45 -18.71
C ASP A 95 -10.20 2.76 -17.21
N VAL A 96 -10.47 1.73 -16.39
CA VAL A 96 -10.59 1.88 -14.93
C VAL A 96 -9.27 2.40 -14.33
N TRP A 97 -8.13 1.86 -14.77
CA TRP A 97 -6.82 2.33 -14.34
C TRP A 97 -6.58 3.82 -14.72
N LYS A 98 -6.91 4.21 -15.95
CA LYS A 98 -6.80 5.61 -16.39
C LYS A 98 -7.67 6.54 -15.56
N LEU A 99 -8.92 6.14 -15.24
CA LEU A 99 -9.83 6.92 -14.39
C LEU A 99 -9.31 7.09 -12.96
N ASN A 100 -8.52 6.12 -12.45
CA ASN A 100 -7.90 6.16 -11.13
C ASN A 100 -6.55 6.92 -11.10
N GLY A 101 -6.17 7.55 -12.21
CA GLY A 101 -4.94 8.36 -12.30
C GLY A 101 -3.76 7.62 -12.91
N GLY A 102 -4.01 6.58 -13.68
CA GLY A 102 -2.99 5.80 -14.38
C GLY A 102 -2.11 6.64 -15.30
N VAL A 103 -0.81 6.48 -15.18
CA VAL A 103 0.22 7.21 -15.93
C VAL A 103 0.80 6.31 -17.02
N ASP A 104 0.70 6.73 -18.29
CA ASP A 104 1.13 5.89 -19.43
C ASP A 104 2.59 5.45 -19.35
N ALA A 105 3.46 6.27 -18.75
CA ALA A 105 4.86 5.92 -18.52
C ALA A 105 5.00 4.74 -17.54
N ASP A 106 4.10 4.62 -16.56
CA ASP A 106 4.17 3.54 -15.57
C ASP A 106 3.85 2.19 -16.22
N ILE A 107 2.76 2.08 -16.95
CA ILE A 107 2.41 0.82 -17.62
C ILE A 107 3.41 0.46 -18.73
N ALA A 108 3.92 1.46 -19.48
CA ALA A 108 4.96 1.25 -20.50
C ALA A 108 6.31 0.82 -19.88
N GLY A 109 6.57 1.21 -18.64
CA GLY A 109 7.76 0.84 -17.90
C GLY A 109 7.71 -0.54 -17.24
N LEU A 110 6.59 -1.27 -17.29
CA LEU A 110 6.47 -2.60 -16.69
C LEU A 110 7.30 -3.63 -17.47
N THR A 111 8.47 -3.96 -16.95
CA THR A 111 9.28 -5.09 -17.42
C THR A 111 8.81 -6.39 -16.77
N PRO A 112 9.14 -7.59 -17.34
CA PRO A 112 8.81 -8.86 -16.71
C PRO A 112 9.27 -8.98 -15.25
N ASP A 113 10.43 -8.41 -14.90
CA ASP A 113 10.96 -8.44 -13.54
C ASP A 113 10.15 -7.55 -12.59
N ARG A 114 9.67 -6.39 -13.05
CA ARG A 114 8.78 -5.51 -12.27
C ARG A 114 7.41 -6.16 -12.06
N VAL A 115 6.85 -6.74 -13.15
CA VAL A 115 5.59 -7.50 -13.07
C VAL A 115 5.69 -8.63 -12.07
N ALA A 116 6.76 -9.44 -12.13
CA ALA A 116 6.96 -10.54 -11.21
C ALA A 116 7.07 -10.07 -9.74
N TRP A 117 7.80 -8.97 -9.50
CA TRP A 117 7.95 -8.42 -8.16
C TRP A 117 6.62 -7.86 -7.62
N LEU A 118 5.90 -7.06 -8.41
CA LEU A 118 4.59 -6.50 -8.02
C LEU A 118 3.57 -7.62 -7.73
N THR A 119 3.54 -8.67 -8.57
CA THR A 119 2.65 -9.82 -8.38
C THR A 119 2.93 -10.59 -7.08
N ALA A 120 4.19 -10.58 -6.62
CA ALA A 120 4.60 -11.27 -5.39
C ALA A 120 4.36 -10.48 -4.11
N LEU A 121 4.00 -9.19 -4.19
CA LEU A 121 3.74 -8.36 -3.03
C LEU A 121 2.54 -8.90 -2.21
N PRO A 122 2.66 -9.04 -0.89
CA PRO A 122 1.54 -9.42 -0.04
C PRO A 122 0.62 -8.22 0.20
N PRO A 123 -0.72 -8.36 0.23
CA PRO A 123 -1.62 -7.24 0.54
C PRO A 123 -1.72 -6.95 2.04
N ILE A 124 -1.28 -7.89 2.89
CA ILE A 124 -1.22 -7.74 4.34
C ILE A 124 0.11 -8.28 4.87
N GLY A 125 0.54 -7.76 6.01
CA GLY A 125 1.74 -8.23 6.70
C GLY A 125 1.65 -8.03 8.20
N ARG A 126 2.71 -8.39 8.92
CA ARG A 126 2.78 -8.21 10.37
C ARG A 126 4.17 -7.80 10.81
N GLU A 127 4.22 -6.88 11.78
CA GLU A 127 5.45 -6.48 12.45
C GLU A 127 5.19 -6.33 13.96
N GLY A 128 5.74 -7.25 14.75
CA GLY A 128 5.46 -7.32 16.19
C GLY A 128 3.95 -7.44 16.46
N ASP A 129 3.42 -6.50 17.22
CA ASP A 129 1.99 -6.42 17.59
C ASP A 129 1.13 -5.71 16.54
N TRP A 130 1.72 -5.23 15.44
CA TRP A 130 1.02 -4.52 14.39
C TRP A 130 0.66 -5.43 13.22
N LEU A 131 -0.64 -5.51 12.92
CA LEU A 131 -1.13 -5.99 11.63
C LEU A 131 -1.02 -4.83 10.63
N VAL A 132 -0.31 -5.05 9.53
CA VAL A 132 -0.03 -4.05 8.50
C VAL A 132 -0.90 -4.34 7.29
N LEU A 133 -1.77 -3.41 6.92
CA LEU A 133 -2.73 -3.55 5.82
C LEU A 133 -2.52 -2.45 4.79
N HIS A 134 -2.82 -2.74 3.51
CA HIS A 134 -2.98 -1.65 2.54
C HIS A 134 -4.29 -0.90 2.81
N ALA A 135 -5.43 -1.55 2.67
CA ALA A 135 -6.75 -0.95 2.84
C ALA A 135 -7.40 -1.28 4.19
N ASP A 136 -8.25 -0.39 4.69
CA ASP A 136 -8.99 -0.54 5.94
C ASP A 136 -10.29 -1.34 5.77
N THR A 137 -10.14 -2.61 5.39
CA THR A 137 -11.24 -3.53 5.08
C THR A 137 -11.12 -4.88 5.76
N THR A 138 -12.26 -5.52 6.05
CA THR A 138 -12.35 -6.92 6.47
C THR A 138 -12.40 -7.90 5.29
N ALA A 139 -12.48 -7.41 4.06
CA ALA A 139 -12.64 -8.24 2.87
C ALA A 139 -11.43 -9.17 2.63
N TYR A 140 -10.26 -8.89 3.21
CA TYR A 140 -9.11 -9.81 3.22
C TYR A 140 -9.43 -11.20 3.76
N LEU A 141 -10.41 -11.33 4.66
CA LEU A 141 -10.86 -12.62 5.21
C LEU A 141 -11.38 -13.58 4.14
N ALA A 142 -11.87 -13.04 3.01
CA ALA A 142 -12.29 -13.86 1.86
C ALA A 142 -11.10 -14.48 1.10
N LEU A 143 -9.90 -13.92 1.22
CA LEU A 143 -8.70 -14.42 0.55
C LEU A 143 -8.00 -15.54 1.33
N GLY A 144 -8.19 -15.61 2.65
CA GLY A 144 -7.60 -16.66 3.46
C GLY A 144 -7.55 -16.35 4.95
N GLY A 145 -7.31 -17.37 5.77
CA GLY A 145 -7.28 -17.29 7.23
C GLY A 145 -5.88 -17.03 7.83
N SER A 146 -4.85 -16.80 7.02
CA SER A 146 -3.53 -16.34 7.47
C SER A 146 -2.90 -15.42 6.43
N ASP A 147 -1.92 -14.61 6.85
CA ASP A 147 -1.19 -13.69 5.97
C ASP A 147 -0.50 -14.42 4.80
N GLU A 148 0.09 -15.61 5.03
CA GLU A 148 0.70 -16.38 3.96
C GLU A 148 -0.34 -16.94 2.96
N VAL A 149 -1.55 -17.30 3.42
CA VAL A 149 -2.62 -17.75 2.52
C VAL A 149 -3.12 -16.57 1.70
N VAL A 150 -3.37 -15.43 2.32
CA VAL A 150 -3.78 -14.19 1.64
C VAL A 150 -2.77 -13.81 0.56
N ALA A 151 -1.47 -13.78 0.88
CA ALA A 151 -0.41 -13.45 -0.05
C ALA A 151 -0.37 -14.41 -1.25
N ARG A 152 -0.43 -15.74 -1.01
CA ARG A 152 -0.44 -16.73 -2.09
C ARG A 152 -1.69 -16.64 -2.97
N THR A 153 -2.86 -16.44 -2.35
CA THR A 153 -4.13 -16.31 -3.09
C THR A 153 -4.09 -15.08 -4.00
N SER A 154 -3.68 -13.92 -3.48
CA SER A 154 -3.56 -12.69 -4.27
C SER A 154 -2.57 -12.83 -5.42
N ALA A 155 -1.38 -13.37 -5.16
CA ALA A 155 -0.37 -13.60 -6.19
C ALA A 155 -0.86 -14.56 -7.28
N SER A 156 -1.56 -15.64 -6.90
CA SER A 156 -2.12 -16.60 -7.87
C SER A 156 -3.23 -15.97 -8.73
N LEU A 157 -4.11 -15.17 -8.13
CA LEU A 157 -5.15 -14.45 -8.88
C LEU A 157 -4.56 -13.46 -9.88
N LEU A 158 -3.55 -12.67 -9.49
CA LEU A 158 -2.87 -11.73 -10.38
C LEU A 158 -2.12 -12.44 -11.51
N ALA A 159 -1.47 -13.57 -11.23
CA ALA A 159 -0.71 -14.31 -12.23
C ALA A 159 -1.61 -15.06 -13.22
N ASP A 160 -2.58 -15.82 -12.71
CA ASP A 160 -3.29 -16.86 -13.46
C ASP A 160 -4.83 -16.71 -13.44
N GLY A 161 -5.40 -15.83 -12.57
CA GLY A 161 -6.84 -15.62 -12.45
C GLY A 161 -7.46 -15.09 -13.76
N ASP A 162 -8.73 -15.40 -14.01
CA ASP A 162 -9.49 -14.74 -15.07
C ASP A 162 -9.87 -13.31 -14.71
N ALA A 163 -10.42 -12.56 -15.65
CA ALA A 163 -10.77 -11.15 -15.45
C ALA A 163 -11.72 -10.95 -14.26
N SER A 164 -12.72 -11.83 -14.10
CA SER A 164 -13.68 -11.73 -12.99
C SER A 164 -12.99 -11.93 -11.63
N SER A 165 -12.11 -12.91 -11.52
CA SER A 165 -11.38 -13.19 -10.27
C SER A 165 -10.41 -12.06 -9.91
N VAL A 166 -9.82 -11.41 -10.91
CA VAL A 166 -8.95 -10.24 -10.71
C VAL A 166 -9.77 -9.01 -10.31
N ASP A 167 -10.97 -8.84 -10.89
CA ASP A 167 -11.89 -7.75 -10.50
C ASP A 167 -12.38 -7.93 -9.05
N ASP A 168 -12.72 -9.15 -8.63
CA ASP A 168 -13.05 -9.47 -7.24
C ASP A 168 -11.89 -9.11 -6.28
N LEU A 169 -10.64 -9.42 -6.66
CA LEU A 169 -9.47 -9.04 -5.87
C LEU A 169 -9.30 -7.52 -5.80
N LEU A 170 -9.48 -6.81 -6.91
CA LEU A 170 -9.44 -5.35 -6.95
C LEU A 170 -10.54 -4.74 -6.05
N GLY A 171 -11.73 -5.32 -6.06
CA GLY A 171 -12.82 -4.94 -5.15
C GLY A 171 -12.41 -5.06 -3.68
N ILE A 172 -11.71 -6.15 -3.30
CA ILE A 172 -11.19 -6.35 -1.95
C ILE A 172 -10.14 -5.29 -1.59
N LEU A 173 -9.15 -5.06 -2.47
CA LEU A 173 -8.05 -4.13 -2.22
C LEU A 173 -8.50 -2.66 -2.25
N SER A 174 -9.64 -2.35 -2.88
CA SER A 174 -10.19 -1.00 -3.00
C SER A 174 -11.29 -0.69 -1.99
N ASP A 175 -11.78 -1.69 -1.21
CA ASP A 175 -12.78 -1.46 -0.16
C ASP A 175 -12.18 -0.65 1.01
N ARG A 176 -13.02 0.16 1.66
CA ARG A 176 -12.51 1.11 2.66
C ARG A 176 -13.54 1.43 3.75
N MET A 177 -13.05 2.11 4.81
CA MET A 177 -13.85 2.67 5.91
C MET A 177 -14.60 1.61 6.74
N ARG A 178 -14.03 0.38 6.88
CA ARG A 178 -14.61 -0.68 7.70
C ARG A 178 -14.09 -0.72 9.13
N LEU A 179 -12.89 -0.18 9.38
CA LEU A 179 -12.21 -0.28 10.67
C LEU A 179 -12.65 0.75 11.72
N GLY A 180 -13.72 1.53 11.43
CA GLY A 180 -14.45 2.27 12.43
C GLY A 180 -15.33 1.38 13.34
N ASP A 181 -15.61 0.15 12.91
CA ASP A 181 -16.38 -0.84 13.66
C ASP A 181 -15.42 -1.71 14.51
N PRO A 182 -15.54 -1.74 15.86
CA PRO A 182 -14.71 -2.57 16.72
C PRO A 182 -14.79 -4.07 16.40
N ASP A 183 -15.94 -4.59 15.98
CA ASP A 183 -16.10 -6.00 15.63
C ASP A 183 -15.30 -6.35 14.36
N ALA A 184 -15.18 -5.42 13.41
CA ALA A 184 -14.33 -5.56 12.23
C ALA A 184 -12.85 -5.64 12.60
N VAL A 185 -12.40 -4.79 13.52
CA VAL A 185 -11.03 -4.80 14.05
C VAL A 185 -10.74 -6.13 14.76
N ASP A 186 -11.65 -6.58 15.64
CA ASP A 186 -11.49 -7.84 16.37
C ASP A 186 -11.43 -9.05 15.42
N ALA A 187 -12.25 -9.07 14.37
CA ALA A 187 -12.25 -10.13 13.37
C ALA A 187 -10.90 -10.26 12.64
N LEU A 188 -10.30 -9.14 12.22
CA LEU A 188 -8.99 -9.13 11.55
C LEU A 188 -7.86 -9.55 12.50
N LEU A 189 -7.83 -8.99 13.72
CA LEU A 189 -6.82 -9.33 14.71
C LEU A 189 -6.92 -10.79 15.15
N ALA A 190 -8.13 -11.34 15.26
CA ALA A 190 -8.34 -12.76 15.55
C ALA A 190 -7.85 -13.68 14.42
N ALA A 191 -8.02 -13.27 13.16
CA ALA A 191 -7.60 -14.05 11.99
C ALA A 191 -6.09 -13.97 11.74
N TYR A 192 -5.50 -12.78 11.82
CA TYR A 192 -4.14 -12.52 11.37
C TYR A 192 -3.15 -12.22 12.50
N GLY A 193 -3.65 -12.07 13.72
CA GLY A 193 -2.83 -11.76 14.89
C GLY A 193 -2.49 -10.28 15.02
N GLY A 194 -1.74 -9.97 16.09
CA GLY A 194 -1.46 -8.60 16.51
C GLY A 194 -2.49 -8.07 17.52
N SER A 195 -2.27 -6.86 17.99
CA SER A 195 -3.18 -6.14 18.90
C SER A 195 -3.62 -4.80 18.32
N ARG A 196 -2.97 -4.34 17.23
CA ARG A 196 -3.19 -3.07 16.55
C ARG A 196 -3.10 -3.23 15.04
N ILE A 197 -3.70 -2.29 14.31
CA ILE A 197 -3.71 -2.25 12.85
C ILE A 197 -3.11 -0.92 12.39
N VAL A 198 -2.25 -0.97 11.36
CA VAL A 198 -1.83 0.20 10.59
C VAL A 198 -2.23 0.02 9.13
N HIS A 199 -2.78 1.07 8.50
CA HIS A 199 -3.22 1.03 7.10
C HIS A 199 -2.98 2.34 6.35
N GLY A 200 -3.03 2.28 5.01
CA GLY A 200 -3.03 3.38 4.05
C GLY A 200 -4.37 3.55 3.35
N HIS A 201 -4.33 3.75 2.03
CA HIS A 201 -5.44 3.68 1.07
C HIS A 201 -6.56 4.70 1.27
N THR A 202 -6.99 4.96 2.50
CA THR A 202 -8.07 5.91 2.80
C THR A 202 -7.46 7.24 3.22
N PRO A 203 -7.46 8.27 2.33
CA PRO A 203 -6.82 9.54 2.64
C PRO A 203 -7.34 10.16 3.94
N ILE A 204 -6.44 10.47 4.86
CA ILE A 204 -6.77 11.14 6.13
C ILE A 204 -7.51 12.45 5.87
N ALA A 205 -7.10 13.18 4.81
CA ALA A 205 -7.79 14.40 4.38
C ALA A 205 -9.27 14.18 4.11
N SER A 206 -9.62 13.08 3.44
CA SER A 206 -11.01 12.70 3.17
C SER A 206 -11.75 12.28 4.43
N ALA A 207 -11.12 11.49 5.29
CA ALA A 207 -11.71 11.02 6.55
C ALA A 207 -11.99 12.17 7.52
N ARG A 208 -11.11 13.19 7.57
CA ARG A 208 -11.24 14.39 8.42
C ARG A 208 -11.98 15.55 7.73
N GLN A 209 -12.25 15.47 6.41
CA GLN A 209 -12.82 16.56 5.59
C GLN A 209 -11.98 17.86 5.69
N VAL A 210 -10.66 17.74 5.56
CA VAL A 210 -9.69 18.85 5.61
C VAL A 210 -8.89 18.96 4.32
N ASP A 211 -8.19 20.06 4.14
CA ASP A 211 -7.24 20.24 3.03
C ASP A 211 -6.07 19.24 3.18
N PRO A 212 -5.71 18.46 2.15
CA PRO A 212 -4.59 17.51 2.19
C PRO A 212 -3.28 18.12 2.65
N THR A 213 -3.01 19.38 2.33
CA THR A 213 -1.78 20.09 2.73
C THR A 213 -1.65 20.28 4.24
N THR A 214 -2.74 20.12 4.99
CA THR A 214 -2.78 20.26 6.45
C THR A 214 -2.60 18.94 7.20
N VAL A 215 -2.49 17.81 6.49
CA VAL A 215 -2.34 16.48 7.09
C VAL A 215 -0.87 16.25 7.44
N THR A 216 -0.49 16.58 8.66
CA THR A 216 0.89 16.48 9.17
C THR A 216 1.10 15.32 10.16
N GLU A 217 0.04 14.63 10.53
CA GLU A 217 0.06 13.55 11.52
C GLU A 217 -0.89 12.40 11.13
N PRO A 218 -0.66 11.18 11.60
CA PRO A 218 -1.55 10.05 11.36
C PRO A 218 -2.89 10.23 12.07
N LEU A 219 -3.88 9.43 11.66
CA LEU A 219 -5.21 9.41 12.26
C LEU A 219 -5.38 8.14 13.09
N LEU A 220 -5.46 8.30 14.41
CA LEU A 220 -5.73 7.21 15.35
C LEU A 220 -7.24 7.07 15.57
N SER A 221 -7.76 5.85 15.54
CA SER A 221 -9.18 5.51 15.70
C SER A 221 -9.36 4.20 16.47
N SER A 222 -10.63 3.80 16.68
CA SER A 222 -11.00 2.51 17.30
C SER A 222 -10.29 2.28 18.64
N ASP A 223 -10.43 3.26 19.56
CA ASP A 223 -9.83 3.24 20.90
C ASP A 223 -8.30 3.06 20.90
N GLY A 224 -7.64 3.64 19.88
CA GLY A 224 -6.18 3.60 19.77
C GLY A 224 -5.63 2.34 19.11
N ARG A 225 -6.49 1.50 18.54
CA ARG A 225 -6.08 0.24 17.92
C ARG A 225 -5.87 0.31 16.41
N VAL A 226 -6.37 1.35 15.73
CA VAL A 226 -6.24 1.51 14.28
C VAL A 226 -5.56 2.83 13.97
N LEU A 227 -4.52 2.77 13.16
CA LEU A 227 -3.70 3.90 12.73
C LEU A 227 -3.74 4.03 11.21
N ASN A 228 -4.37 5.09 10.72
CA ASN A 228 -4.33 5.46 9.32
C ASN A 228 -3.12 6.36 9.07
N ILE A 229 -2.29 6.01 8.08
CA ILE A 229 -1.09 6.77 7.71
C ILE A 229 -1.09 7.22 6.23
N ASP A 230 -2.24 7.23 5.56
CA ASP A 230 -2.37 7.81 4.22
C ASP A 230 -2.39 9.34 4.30
N HIS A 231 -1.23 9.91 4.06
CA HIS A 231 -0.98 11.36 4.10
C HIS A 231 -1.35 12.09 2.80
N CYS A 232 -1.90 11.39 1.81
CA CYS A 232 -2.43 11.98 0.58
C CYS A 232 -1.39 12.76 -0.25
N LEU A 233 -0.19 12.18 -0.48
CA LEU A 233 0.90 12.84 -1.23
C LEU A 233 0.43 13.35 -2.58
N PHE A 234 -0.33 12.56 -3.33
CA PHE A 234 -0.80 12.89 -4.67
C PHE A 234 -1.67 14.15 -4.73
N ALA A 235 -2.25 14.58 -3.62
CA ALA A 235 -3.05 15.80 -3.53
C ALA A 235 -2.34 16.93 -2.75
N GLY A 236 -1.02 16.85 -2.61
CA GLY A 236 -0.20 17.86 -1.97
C GLY A 236 -0.01 17.72 -0.46
N GLY A 237 -0.38 16.58 0.12
CA GLY A 237 -0.04 16.26 1.49
C GLY A 237 1.48 16.29 1.71
N PRO A 238 1.98 16.78 2.87
CA PRO A 238 3.42 16.94 3.11
C PRO A 238 4.17 15.60 3.27
N GLY A 239 3.44 14.54 3.59
CA GLY A 239 3.99 13.23 3.91
C GLY A 239 4.63 13.17 5.30
N PHE A 240 4.68 11.96 5.85
CA PHE A 240 5.37 11.64 7.09
C PHE A 240 5.73 10.16 7.16
N VAL A 241 6.72 9.82 7.98
CA VAL A 241 7.04 8.44 8.37
C VAL A 241 6.62 8.26 9.82
N VAL A 242 5.89 7.20 10.12
CA VAL A 242 5.46 6.90 11.49
C VAL A 242 6.32 5.79 12.05
N ARG A 243 6.86 6.00 13.25
CA ARG A 243 7.50 4.96 14.04
C ARG A 243 6.44 4.18 14.82
N LEU A 244 6.47 2.86 14.69
CA LEU A 244 5.58 1.95 15.42
C LEU A 244 6.37 1.29 16.54
N ASP A 245 6.05 1.62 17.78
CA ASP A 245 6.65 1.01 18.96
C ASP A 245 5.66 0.05 19.65
N GLU A 246 6.15 -0.83 20.53
CA GLU A 246 5.31 -1.75 21.32
C GLU A 246 4.28 -1.00 22.19
N GLY A 247 4.59 0.22 22.62
CA GLY A 247 3.71 1.10 23.39
C GLY A 247 2.64 1.84 22.59
N GLY A 248 2.69 1.83 21.27
CA GLY A 248 1.85 2.59 20.36
C GLY A 248 2.69 3.39 19.36
N PRO A 249 2.05 4.16 18.47
CA PRO A 249 2.78 5.04 17.56
C PRO A 249 3.46 6.17 18.35
N ASP A 250 4.73 6.46 18.02
CA ASP A 250 5.40 7.68 18.51
C ASP A 250 4.83 8.87 17.72
N LEU A 251 3.77 9.46 18.27
CA LEU A 251 3.14 10.63 17.69
C LEU A 251 3.85 11.89 18.18
N PRO A 252 4.14 12.85 17.29
CA PRO A 252 4.65 14.16 17.73
C PRO A 252 3.66 14.79 18.71
N ALA A 253 4.19 15.31 19.80
CA ALA A 253 3.43 15.97 20.88
C ALA A 253 2.83 17.32 20.41
#